data_d135a50886eaafaf0eb94c5689df4e45
#
_entry.id   d135a50886eaafaf0eb94c5689df4e45
#
_cell.length_a   1.000
_cell.length_b   1.000
_cell.length_c   1.000
_cell.angle_alpha   90.00
_cell.angle_beta   90.00
_cell.angle_gamma   90.00
#
_symmetry.space_group_name_H-M   'P 1'
#
loop_
_entity.id
_entity.type
_entity.pdbx_description
1 polymer ?
#
loop_
_entity_poly.entity_id
_entity_poly.type
_entity_poly.pdbx_seq_one_letter_code
_entity_poly.pdbx_strand_id
1 'polypeptide(L)'
;MSRRSIAYSSSPLLASKTPPGRSKAIVGLMALGFVVMAGRAAYVQVLGNDFFLRQGEVRYARTLELPASRGQVLDRNGVILATSVVAQSVWAIPEDVDKGDPKLRDVARLLDMPLPELKKKLGNEDKTFVWVKRQVDEPVAKQIAALDIKGIYQRREYKREYPEGEAAAHVVGFTNVED
;
A
#
# COMPACT_ATOMS: atom_id res chain seq x y z
N MET A 1 61.58 5.77 33.83
CA MET A 1 60.09 5.62 33.83
C MET A 1 59.77 4.15 33.56
N SER A 2 59.40 3.40 34.63
CA SER A 2 59.11 1.97 34.56
C SER A 2 57.69 1.76 34.08
N ARG A 3 57.49 1.12 32.91
CA ARG A 3 56.18 0.69 32.41
C ARG A 3 55.68 -0.47 33.26
N ARG A 4 54.71 -0.24 34.14
CA ARG A 4 53.97 -1.30 34.81
C ARG A 4 53.15 -2.04 33.74
N SER A 5 53.54 -3.25 33.41
CA SER A 5 52.72 -4.18 32.62
C SER A 5 51.56 -4.62 33.52
N ILE A 6 50.35 -4.30 33.11
CA ILE A 6 49.11 -4.79 33.77
C ILE A 6 48.93 -6.24 33.34
N ALA A 7 49.22 -7.18 34.26
CA ALA A 7 48.98 -8.59 34.02
C ALA A 7 47.49 -8.87 34.18
N TYR A 8 46.79 -9.03 33.07
CA TYR A 8 45.33 -9.39 33.03
C TYR A 8 45.05 -10.79 33.56
N SER A 9 46.07 -11.60 33.83
CA SER A 9 45.95 -12.99 34.31
C SER A 9 45.66 -13.13 35.80
N SER A 10 45.63 -12.04 36.60
CA SER A 10 45.45 -12.06 38.03
C SER A 10 44.02 -11.76 38.54
N SER A 11 43.04 -11.74 37.64
CA SER A 11 41.64 -11.58 38.04
C SER A 11 41.14 -12.85 38.76
N PRO A 12 40.65 -12.74 40.02
CA PRO A 12 40.11 -13.89 40.73
C PRO A 12 38.93 -14.57 40.01
N LEU A 13 38.24 -13.84 39.12
CA LEU A 13 37.20 -14.38 38.27
C LEU A 13 37.72 -15.32 37.15
N LEU A 14 38.94 -15.08 36.67
CA LEU A 14 39.62 -15.93 35.66
C LEU A 14 40.31 -17.13 36.30
N ALA A 15 40.65 -17.06 37.59
CA ALA A 15 41.28 -18.16 38.36
C ALA A 15 40.24 -19.21 38.82
N SER A 16 38.96 -18.91 38.83
CA SER A 16 37.87 -19.83 39.20
C SER A 16 37.66 -20.85 38.09
N LYS A 17 38.31 -22.00 38.14
CA LYS A 17 38.01 -23.14 37.25
C LYS A 17 36.63 -23.71 37.61
N THR A 18 35.68 -23.54 36.72
CA THR A 18 34.38 -24.19 36.83
C THR A 18 34.57 -25.72 36.85
N PRO A 19 33.89 -26.45 37.74
CA PRO A 19 34.00 -27.91 37.76
C PRO A 19 33.68 -28.48 36.37
N PRO A 20 34.49 -29.44 35.85
CA PRO A 20 34.36 -29.92 34.48
C PRO A 20 32.96 -30.48 34.15
N GLY A 21 32.26 -31.02 35.17
CA GLY A 21 30.87 -31.47 35.01
C GLY A 21 29.88 -30.38 34.70
N ARG A 22 29.98 -29.20 35.34
CA ARG A 22 29.09 -28.04 35.08
C ARG A 22 29.33 -27.43 33.71
N SER A 23 30.58 -27.30 33.28
CA SER A 23 30.90 -26.82 31.92
C SER A 23 30.34 -27.78 30.87
N LYS A 24 30.51 -29.07 31.01
CA LYS A 24 29.93 -30.07 30.09
C LYS A 24 28.40 -30.03 30.06
N ALA A 25 27.76 -29.85 31.22
CA ALA A 25 26.31 -29.74 31.30
C ALA A 25 25.79 -28.48 30.54
N ILE A 26 26.46 -27.32 30.72
CA ILE A 26 26.10 -26.09 30.02
C ILE A 26 26.29 -26.27 28.49
N VAL A 27 27.43 -26.79 28.07
CA VAL A 27 27.71 -27.02 26.63
C VAL A 27 26.68 -28.02 26.06
N GLY A 28 26.34 -29.09 26.80
CA GLY A 28 25.32 -30.05 26.39
C GLY A 28 23.93 -29.42 26.25
N LEU A 29 23.54 -28.54 27.18
CA LEU A 29 22.25 -27.82 27.12
C LEU A 29 22.22 -26.86 25.90
N MET A 30 23.32 -26.15 25.66
CA MET A 30 23.42 -25.28 24.50
C MET A 30 23.33 -26.08 23.19
N ALA A 31 24.10 -27.17 23.09
CA ALA A 31 24.04 -28.05 21.93
C ALA A 31 22.65 -28.61 21.68
N LEU A 32 21.94 -29.04 22.73
CA LEU A 32 20.54 -29.46 22.62
C LEU A 32 19.65 -28.34 22.09
N GLY A 33 19.79 -27.12 22.58
CA GLY A 33 19.08 -25.97 22.10
C GLY A 33 19.29 -25.72 20.59
N PHE A 34 20.54 -25.81 20.13
CA PHE A 34 20.85 -25.67 18.71
C PHE A 34 20.24 -26.80 17.86
N VAL A 35 20.28 -28.03 18.34
CA VAL A 35 19.65 -29.19 17.66
C VAL A 35 18.14 -29.00 17.53
N VAL A 36 17.46 -28.51 18.58
CA VAL A 36 16.02 -28.22 18.54
C VAL A 36 15.71 -27.09 17.55
N MET A 37 16.51 -26.02 17.56
CA MET A 37 16.36 -24.93 16.60
C MET A 37 16.60 -25.37 15.15
N ALA A 38 17.62 -26.16 14.90
CA ALA A 38 17.91 -26.71 13.57
C ALA A 38 16.79 -27.63 13.09
N GLY A 39 16.30 -28.50 13.96
CA GLY A 39 15.15 -29.35 13.66
C GLY A 39 13.88 -28.56 13.36
N ARG A 40 13.62 -27.48 14.11
CA ARG A 40 12.51 -26.57 13.85
C ARG A 40 12.67 -25.84 12.51
N ALA A 41 13.87 -25.35 12.21
CA ALA A 41 14.17 -24.71 10.93
C ALA A 41 13.95 -25.67 9.75
N ALA A 42 14.45 -26.89 9.84
CA ALA A 42 14.24 -27.93 8.83
C ALA A 42 12.74 -28.26 8.66
N TYR A 43 12.01 -28.39 9.75
CA TYR A 43 10.56 -28.61 9.71
C TYR A 43 9.83 -27.49 8.94
N VAL A 44 10.12 -26.23 9.27
CA VAL A 44 9.48 -25.07 8.64
C VAL A 44 9.84 -24.96 7.16
N GLN A 45 11.11 -25.20 6.80
CA GLN A 45 11.59 -25.04 5.44
C GLN A 45 11.25 -26.19 4.49
N VAL A 46 11.14 -27.41 5.01
CA VAL A 46 10.93 -28.60 4.18
C VAL A 46 9.51 -29.11 4.26
N LEU A 47 8.95 -29.25 5.46
CA LEU A 47 7.64 -29.87 5.67
C LEU A 47 6.49 -28.86 5.78
N GLY A 48 6.77 -27.65 6.28
CA GLY A 48 5.76 -26.61 6.48
C GLY A 48 5.73 -25.52 5.41
N ASN A 49 6.52 -25.67 4.34
CA ASN A 49 6.71 -24.64 3.33
C ASN A 49 5.41 -24.12 2.72
N ASP A 50 4.50 -25.03 2.32
CA ASP A 50 3.23 -24.66 1.69
C ASP A 50 2.31 -23.85 2.61
N PHE A 51 2.30 -24.18 3.90
CA PHE A 51 1.51 -23.43 4.88
C PHE A 51 2.05 -22.01 5.04
N PHE A 52 3.37 -21.85 5.17
CA PHE A 52 3.99 -20.54 5.36
C PHE A 52 3.99 -19.70 4.09
N LEU A 53 4.11 -20.32 2.91
CA LEU A 53 3.93 -19.64 1.62
C LEU A 53 2.51 -19.10 1.49
N ARG A 54 1.48 -19.89 1.75
CA ARG A 54 0.08 -19.41 1.71
C ARG A 54 -0.18 -18.28 2.69
N GLN A 55 0.36 -18.35 3.90
CA GLN A 55 0.26 -17.25 4.88
C GLN A 55 1.00 -15.99 4.41
N GLY A 56 2.11 -16.14 3.72
CA GLY A 56 2.82 -15.05 3.05
C GLY A 56 1.99 -14.45 1.92
N GLU A 57 1.48 -15.29 1.02
CA GLU A 57 0.66 -14.87 -0.11
C GLU A 57 -0.57 -14.08 0.33
N VAL A 58 -1.31 -14.53 1.34
CA VAL A 58 -2.47 -13.79 1.88
C VAL A 58 -2.10 -12.38 2.37
N ARG A 59 -0.87 -12.19 2.84
CA ARG A 59 -0.41 -10.87 3.30
C ARG A 59 0.12 -9.98 2.18
N TYR A 60 0.69 -10.53 1.12
CA TYR A 60 1.35 -9.80 0.04
C TYR A 60 0.59 -9.86 -1.29
N ALA A 61 -0.19 -10.92 -1.54
CA ALA A 61 -1.03 -11.00 -2.71
C ALA A 61 -2.21 -10.04 -2.57
N ARG A 62 -2.03 -8.81 -2.99
CA ARG A 62 -3.14 -7.91 -3.26
C ARG A 62 -3.69 -8.26 -4.63
N THR A 63 -4.89 -8.82 -4.68
CA THR A 63 -5.62 -8.95 -5.93
C THR A 63 -5.89 -7.53 -6.43
N LEU A 64 -5.11 -7.08 -7.40
CA LEU A 64 -5.38 -5.85 -8.12
C LEU A 64 -6.56 -6.15 -9.05
N GLU A 65 -7.74 -5.77 -8.62
CA GLU A 65 -8.89 -5.72 -9.52
C GLU A 65 -8.61 -4.64 -10.55
N LEU A 66 -8.32 -5.07 -11.78
CA LEU A 66 -8.22 -4.16 -12.89
C LEU A 66 -9.65 -3.78 -13.29
N PRO A 67 -10.01 -2.48 -13.22
CA PRO A 67 -11.34 -2.06 -13.64
C PRO A 67 -11.54 -2.41 -15.11
N ALA A 68 -12.49 -3.29 -15.37
CA ALA A 68 -12.84 -3.68 -16.73
C ALA A 68 -13.61 -2.54 -17.40
N SER A 69 -13.26 -2.25 -18.66
CA SER A 69 -14.06 -1.36 -19.51
C SER A 69 -15.33 -2.08 -19.95
N ARG A 70 -16.50 -1.50 -19.66
CA ARG A 70 -17.76 -2.03 -20.18
C ARG A 70 -17.89 -1.77 -21.67
N GLY A 71 -18.41 -2.73 -22.42
CA GLY A 71 -18.68 -2.60 -23.85
C GLY A 71 -19.65 -1.47 -24.19
N GLN A 72 -19.70 -1.10 -25.44
CA GLN A 72 -20.66 -0.11 -25.96
C GLN A 72 -22.06 -0.72 -26.05
N VAL A 73 -23.07 0.10 -25.83
CA VAL A 73 -24.46 -0.22 -26.14
C VAL A 73 -24.86 0.60 -27.36
N LEU A 74 -25.31 -0.07 -28.40
CA LEU A 74 -25.69 0.53 -29.67
C LEU A 74 -27.17 0.32 -29.93
N ASP A 75 -27.79 1.24 -30.67
CA ASP A 75 -29.11 1.04 -31.24
C ASP A 75 -29.05 0.13 -32.48
N ARG A 76 -30.21 -0.14 -33.12
CA ARG A 76 -30.31 -0.93 -34.38
C ARG A 76 -29.58 -0.29 -35.55
N ASN A 77 -29.32 0.99 -35.52
CA ASN A 77 -28.64 1.76 -36.58
C ASN A 77 -27.16 1.95 -36.31
N GLY A 78 -26.63 1.43 -35.17
CA GLY A 78 -25.26 1.57 -34.76
C GLY A 78 -24.96 2.87 -34.01
N VAL A 79 -25.98 3.63 -33.56
CA VAL A 79 -25.79 4.84 -32.76
C VAL A 79 -25.43 4.44 -31.33
N ILE A 80 -24.44 5.09 -30.78
CA ILE A 80 -23.94 4.81 -29.43
C ILE A 80 -24.91 5.35 -28.39
N LEU A 81 -25.58 4.47 -27.65
CA LEU A 81 -26.45 4.81 -26.53
C LEU A 81 -25.69 4.90 -25.20
N ALA A 82 -24.64 4.09 -25.03
CA ALA A 82 -23.73 4.17 -23.90
C ALA A 82 -22.34 3.67 -24.25
N THR A 83 -21.32 4.36 -23.76
CA THR A 83 -19.91 3.99 -23.95
C THR A 83 -19.10 4.23 -22.70
N SER A 84 -17.97 3.53 -22.57
CA SER A 84 -17.02 3.77 -21.48
C SER A 84 -15.85 4.58 -22.00
N VAL A 85 -15.59 5.72 -21.39
CA VAL A 85 -14.44 6.57 -21.67
C VAL A 85 -13.42 6.47 -20.55
N VAL A 86 -12.15 6.70 -20.89
CA VAL A 86 -11.07 6.72 -19.90
C VAL A 86 -11.22 7.95 -19.02
N ALA A 87 -11.21 7.74 -17.73
CA ALA A 87 -11.17 8.77 -16.71
C ALA A 87 -10.04 8.49 -15.72
N GLN A 88 -9.73 9.47 -14.90
CA GLN A 88 -8.75 9.34 -13.83
C GLN A 88 -9.41 9.62 -12.50
N SER A 89 -9.09 8.83 -11.48
CA SER A 89 -9.52 9.12 -10.11
C SER A 89 -8.35 9.64 -9.32
N VAL A 90 -8.54 10.79 -8.68
CA VAL A 90 -7.55 11.45 -7.83
C VAL A 90 -7.74 10.96 -6.40
N TRP A 91 -6.69 10.45 -5.81
CA TRP A 91 -6.66 9.99 -4.43
C TRP A 91 -5.44 10.52 -3.69
N ALA A 92 -5.47 10.52 -2.38
CA ALA A 92 -4.40 11.05 -1.56
C ALA A 92 -4.08 10.15 -0.36
N ILE A 93 -2.83 10.24 0.09
CA ILE A 93 -2.37 9.78 1.41
C ILE A 93 -2.31 11.04 2.29
N PRO A 94 -3.27 11.25 3.22
CA PRO A 94 -3.37 12.50 3.98
C PRO A 94 -2.12 12.84 4.81
N GLU A 95 -1.41 11.82 5.29
CA GLU A 95 -0.17 11.96 6.06
C GLU A 95 0.97 12.58 5.23
N ASP A 96 1.02 12.27 3.93
CA ASP A 96 2.08 12.72 3.03
C ASP A 96 1.84 14.11 2.44
N VAL A 97 0.59 14.63 2.51
CA VAL A 97 0.22 15.91 1.90
C VAL A 97 0.51 17.07 2.82
N ASP A 98 1.32 18.03 2.37
CA ASP A 98 1.47 19.31 3.06
C ASP A 98 0.20 20.17 2.91
N LYS A 99 -0.56 20.29 4.00
CA LYS A 99 -1.82 21.07 4.07
C LYS A 99 -1.62 22.58 3.90
N GLY A 100 -0.36 23.05 4.00
CA GLY A 100 0.04 24.44 3.78
C GLY A 100 0.39 24.75 2.33
N ASP A 101 0.56 23.75 1.48
CA ASP A 101 0.98 23.93 0.10
C ASP A 101 -0.02 24.83 -0.67
N PRO A 102 0.43 25.98 -1.23
CA PRO A 102 -0.42 26.87 -2.02
C PRO A 102 -1.02 26.20 -3.26
N LYS A 103 -0.36 25.18 -3.82
CA LYS A 103 -0.84 24.40 -4.97
C LYS A 103 -2.16 23.68 -4.71
N LEU A 104 -2.53 23.43 -3.45
CA LEU A 104 -3.82 22.85 -3.11
C LEU A 104 -5.02 23.70 -3.56
N ARG A 105 -4.84 25.01 -3.71
CA ARG A 105 -5.87 25.90 -4.29
C ARG A 105 -6.10 25.60 -5.76
N ASP A 106 -5.04 25.31 -6.50
CA ASP A 106 -5.12 24.97 -7.92
C ASP A 106 -5.77 23.61 -8.10
N VAL A 107 -5.42 22.62 -7.25
CA VAL A 107 -6.11 21.32 -7.23
C VAL A 107 -7.60 21.48 -6.96
N ALA A 108 -7.97 22.26 -5.95
CA ALA A 108 -9.37 22.51 -5.60
C ALA A 108 -10.13 23.15 -6.78
N ARG A 109 -9.52 24.14 -7.44
CA ARG A 109 -10.09 24.79 -8.63
C ARG A 109 -10.23 23.83 -9.80
N LEU A 110 -9.20 23.03 -10.11
CA LEU A 110 -9.21 22.06 -11.20
C LEU A 110 -10.24 20.95 -10.97
N LEU A 111 -10.47 20.59 -9.72
CA LEU A 111 -11.47 19.58 -9.34
C LEU A 111 -12.88 20.16 -9.18
N ASP A 112 -13.07 21.46 -9.39
CA ASP A 112 -14.35 22.15 -9.11
C ASP A 112 -14.87 21.83 -7.71
N MET A 113 -14.02 22.00 -6.70
CA MET A 113 -14.27 21.67 -5.31
C MET A 113 -13.86 22.83 -4.40
N PRO A 114 -14.65 23.19 -3.38
CA PRO A 114 -14.24 24.18 -2.40
C PRO A 114 -12.97 23.78 -1.66
N LEU A 115 -11.99 24.69 -1.53
CA LEU A 115 -10.74 24.42 -0.81
C LEU A 115 -10.96 23.88 0.63
N PRO A 116 -11.94 24.37 1.41
CA PRO A 116 -12.24 23.82 2.74
C PRO A 116 -12.65 22.34 2.71
N GLU A 117 -13.40 21.93 1.68
CA GLU A 117 -13.80 20.54 1.50
C GLU A 117 -12.58 19.66 1.19
N LEU A 118 -11.72 20.09 0.28
CA LEU A 118 -10.46 19.41 -0.02
C LEU A 118 -9.62 19.24 1.25
N LYS A 119 -9.43 20.32 2.01
CA LYS A 119 -8.71 20.28 3.29
C LYS A 119 -9.37 19.37 4.33
N LYS A 120 -10.69 19.30 4.38
CA LYS A 120 -11.42 18.38 5.27
C LYS A 120 -11.17 16.92 4.89
N LYS A 121 -11.17 16.59 3.58
CA LYS A 121 -10.84 15.23 3.10
C LYS A 121 -9.41 14.84 3.44
N LEU A 122 -8.47 15.77 3.32
CA LEU A 122 -7.05 15.59 3.66
C LEU A 122 -6.75 15.71 5.17
N GLY A 123 -7.72 16.13 5.98
CA GLY A 123 -7.56 16.38 7.41
C GLY A 123 -7.48 15.13 8.27
N ASN A 124 -7.94 14.00 7.77
CA ASN A 124 -7.97 12.73 8.51
C ASN A 124 -6.66 11.95 8.29
N GLU A 125 -5.66 12.20 9.12
CA GLU A 125 -4.33 11.58 9.06
C GLU A 125 -4.33 10.09 9.43
N ASP A 126 -5.35 9.60 10.12
CA ASP A 126 -5.48 8.17 10.45
C ASP A 126 -5.77 7.31 9.20
N LYS A 127 -6.18 7.95 8.10
CA LYS A 127 -6.46 7.25 6.85
C LYS A 127 -5.22 7.22 5.94
N THR A 128 -4.80 6.03 5.60
CA THR A 128 -3.72 5.81 4.62
C THR A 128 -4.16 6.03 3.17
N PHE A 129 -5.48 6.19 2.92
CA PHE A 129 -6.06 6.35 1.60
C PHE A 129 -7.37 7.14 1.67
N VAL A 130 -7.49 8.18 0.83
CA VAL A 130 -8.71 8.98 0.69
C VAL A 130 -8.96 9.31 -0.78
N TRP A 131 -10.16 9.02 -1.29
CA TRP A 131 -10.60 9.53 -2.57
C TRP A 131 -10.83 11.04 -2.48
N VAL A 132 -10.10 11.81 -3.28
CA VAL A 132 -10.32 13.25 -3.43
C VAL A 132 -11.49 13.49 -4.38
N LYS A 133 -11.38 13.00 -5.62
CA LYS A 133 -12.45 13.02 -6.62
C LYS A 133 -12.27 11.87 -7.59
N ARG A 134 -13.35 11.15 -7.88
CA ARG A 134 -13.36 10.05 -8.85
C ARG A 134 -13.85 10.52 -10.21
N GLN A 135 -13.50 9.76 -11.25
CA GLN A 135 -13.95 9.96 -12.62
C GLN A 135 -13.69 11.37 -13.16
N VAL A 136 -12.50 11.90 -12.86
CA VAL A 136 -12.02 13.18 -13.39
C VAL A 136 -11.61 13.02 -14.85
N ASP A 137 -11.91 13.98 -15.68
CA ASP A 137 -11.55 13.99 -17.09
C ASP A 137 -10.00 14.02 -17.25
N GLU A 138 -9.51 13.29 -18.24
CA GLU A 138 -8.07 13.10 -18.46
C GLU A 138 -7.27 14.42 -18.58
N PRO A 139 -7.76 15.48 -19.26
CA PRO A 139 -7.04 16.75 -19.34
C PRO A 139 -6.85 17.42 -17.98
N VAL A 140 -7.87 17.35 -17.10
CA VAL A 140 -7.83 17.91 -15.74
C VAL A 140 -6.85 17.11 -14.88
N ALA A 141 -6.91 15.78 -14.98
CA ALA A 141 -6.02 14.91 -14.27
C ALA A 141 -4.54 15.18 -14.65
N LYS A 142 -4.24 15.35 -15.93
CA LYS A 142 -2.88 15.71 -16.39
C LYS A 142 -2.39 17.04 -15.80
N GLN A 143 -3.27 18.03 -15.68
CA GLN A 143 -2.91 19.31 -15.04
C GLN A 143 -2.61 19.13 -13.55
N ILE A 144 -3.38 18.30 -12.85
CA ILE A 144 -3.12 17.97 -11.44
C ILE A 144 -1.79 17.22 -11.30
N ALA A 145 -1.50 16.27 -12.18
CA ALA A 145 -0.23 15.55 -12.19
C ALA A 145 0.97 16.50 -12.37
N ALA A 146 0.82 17.52 -13.24
CA ALA A 146 1.85 18.50 -13.50
C ALA A 146 2.17 19.42 -12.29
N LEU A 147 1.27 19.51 -11.31
CA LEU A 147 1.54 20.24 -10.06
C LEU A 147 2.54 19.50 -9.15
N ASP A 148 2.72 18.21 -9.35
CA ASP A 148 3.66 17.35 -8.62
C ASP A 148 3.59 17.54 -7.09
N ILE A 149 2.41 17.31 -6.52
CA ILE A 149 2.17 17.45 -5.08
C ILE A 149 2.39 16.09 -4.42
N LYS A 150 3.31 16.03 -3.47
CA LYS A 150 3.56 14.82 -2.67
C LYS A 150 2.27 14.38 -1.95
N GLY A 151 1.99 13.08 -2.00
CA GLY A 151 0.81 12.50 -1.35
C GLY A 151 -0.48 12.57 -2.17
N ILE A 152 -0.48 13.17 -3.36
CA ILE A 152 -1.61 13.15 -4.31
C ILE A 152 -1.24 12.28 -5.50
N TYR A 153 -2.08 11.30 -5.79
CA TYR A 153 -1.85 10.30 -6.82
C TYR A 153 -3.08 10.14 -7.71
N GLN A 154 -2.90 9.47 -8.84
CA GLN A 154 -3.96 9.20 -9.78
C GLN A 154 -4.06 7.70 -10.08
N ARG A 155 -5.28 7.26 -10.35
CA ARG A 155 -5.57 5.90 -10.79
C ARG A 155 -6.48 5.95 -12.00
N ARG A 156 -6.15 5.19 -13.03
CA ARG A 156 -6.99 5.05 -14.21
C ARG A 156 -8.28 4.32 -13.85
N GLU A 157 -9.40 4.90 -14.26
CA GLU A 157 -10.75 4.35 -14.14
C GLU A 157 -11.50 4.53 -15.47
N TYR A 158 -12.72 4.08 -15.52
CA TYR A 158 -13.61 4.29 -16.65
C TYR A 158 -14.87 5.00 -16.17
N LYS A 159 -15.33 5.96 -16.97
CA LYS A 159 -16.58 6.68 -16.76
C LYS A 159 -17.55 6.24 -17.85
N ARG A 160 -18.79 5.95 -17.49
CA ARG A 160 -19.85 5.66 -18.45
C ARG A 160 -20.43 6.96 -18.97
N GLU A 161 -20.45 7.11 -20.28
CA GLU A 161 -21.10 8.23 -20.96
C GLU A 161 -22.35 7.76 -21.72
N TYR A 162 -23.36 8.60 -21.70
CA TYR A 162 -24.65 8.39 -22.32
C TYR A 162 -24.95 9.54 -23.26
N PRO A 163 -24.55 9.47 -24.55
CA PRO A 163 -24.68 10.58 -25.49
C PRO A 163 -26.11 11.05 -25.67
N GLU A 164 -27.07 10.12 -25.66
CA GLU A 164 -28.53 10.44 -25.79
C GLU A 164 -29.18 10.90 -24.49
N GLY A 165 -28.42 10.95 -23.38
CA GLY A 165 -28.88 11.46 -22.10
C GLY A 165 -30.21 10.88 -21.63
N GLU A 166 -31.15 11.75 -21.28
CA GLU A 166 -32.45 11.36 -20.74
C GLU A 166 -33.32 10.59 -21.72
N ALA A 167 -33.16 10.79 -23.02
CA ALA A 167 -33.97 10.13 -24.05
C ALA A 167 -33.81 8.61 -24.05
N ALA A 168 -32.61 8.11 -23.75
CA ALA A 168 -32.31 6.69 -23.69
C ALA A 168 -32.31 6.11 -22.28
N ALA A 169 -32.46 6.92 -21.24
CA ALA A 169 -32.25 6.53 -19.84
C ALA A 169 -33.11 5.36 -19.38
N HIS A 170 -34.36 5.28 -19.82
CA HIS A 170 -35.27 4.19 -19.46
C HIS A 170 -34.90 2.83 -20.09
N VAL A 171 -34.13 2.85 -21.18
CA VAL A 171 -33.70 1.64 -21.90
C VAL A 171 -32.32 1.19 -21.43
N VAL A 172 -31.39 2.15 -21.31
CA VAL A 172 -29.97 1.86 -21.04
C VAL A 172 -29.67 1.85 -19.53
N GLY A 173 -30.49 2.56 -18.74
CA GLY A 173 -30.24 2.77 -17.32
C GLY A 173 -29.05 3.68 -17.08
N PHE A 174 -28.48 3.59 -15.87
CA PHE A 174 -27.27 4.32 -15.48
C PHE A 174 -26.38 3.46 -14.59
N THR A 175 -25.13 3.82 -14.49
CA THR A 175 -24.17 3.16 -13.59
C THR A 175 -23.77 4.13 -12.49
N ASN A 176 -23.54 3.60 -11.28
CA ASN A 176 -22.99 4.36 -10.18
C ASN A 176 -21.46 4.46 -10.31
N VAL A 177 -20.84 5.36 -9.56
CA VAL A 177 -19.37 5.53 -9.49
C VAL A 177 -18.68 4.30 -8.89
N GLU A 178 -19.40 3.47 -8.15
CA GLU A 178 -18.88 2.27 -7.47
C GLU A 178 -19.10 0.97 -8.28
N ASP A 179 -19.78 1.03 -9.40
CA ASP A 179 -20.07 -0.13 -10.26
C ASP A 179 -18.93 -0.48 -11.24
#